data_f84348af759f606c6566124039bbc290
#
_entry.id   f84348af759f606c6566124039bbc290
#
_cell.length_a   1.000
_cell.length_b   1.000
_cell.length_c   1.000
_cell.angle_alpha   90.00
_cell.angle_beta   90.00
_cell.angle_gamma   90.00
#
_symmetry.space_group_name_H-M   'P 1'
#
loop_
_entity.id
_entity.type
_entity.pdbx_description
1 polymer ?
#
loop_
_entity_poly.entity_id
_entity_poly.type
_entity_poly.pdbx_seq_one_letter_code
_entity_poly.pdbx_strand_id
1 'polypeptide(L)'
;ESQKVFSTLLKNKFNNLEFDYFIYEPSKKNEIIESIKNNNSKIIFSTLWMKRQEESVIEIMQACQNIKIWLGIGSSFDYFIWFQKRAPKIWRKLWVEWLYRLLTWPRKIDRLKRLYNAIFVFIFYVIKYKK
;
A
#
# COMPACT_ATOMS: atom_id res chain seq x y z
N GLU A 1 -5.77 5.04 -11.81
CA GLU A 1 -5.52 4.21 -13.03
C GLU A 1 -5.13 2.78 -12.67
N SER A 2 -4.13 2.56 -11.83
CA SER A 2 -3.67 1.23 -11.38
C SER A 2 -4.77 0.38 -10.74
N GLN A 3 -5.67 0.99 -9.98
CA GLN A 3 -6.78 0.29 -9.31
C GLN A 3 -7.82 -0.26 -10.30
N LYS A 4 -8.13 0.50 -11.37
CA LYS A 4 -9.02 0.03 -12.45
C LYS A 4 -8.42 -1.16 -13.19
N VAL A 5 -7.14 -1.07 -13.53
CA VAL A 5 -6.42 -2.17 -14.19
C VAL A 5 -6.43 -3.43 -13.34
N PHE A 6 -6.20 -3.28 -12.04
CA PHE A 6 -6.23 -4.40 -11.10
C PHE A 6 -7.62 -5.04 -11.00
N SER A 7 -8.66 -4.23 -10.88
CA SER A 7 -10.03 -4.74 -10.80
C SER A 7 -10.39 -5.56 -12.04
N THR A 8 -10.01 -5.09 -13.21
CA THR A 8 -10.22 -5.81 -14.47
C THR A 8 -9.43 -7.12 -14.52
N LEU A 9 -8.17 -7.12 -14.10
CA LEU A 9 -7.34 -8.32 -14.06
C LEU A 9 -7.86 -9.37 -13.09
N LEU A 10 -8.36 -8.95 -11.92
CA LEU A 10 -8.96 -9.88 -10.96
C LEU A 10 -10.26 -10.47 -11.50
N LYS A 11 -11.15 -9.66 -12.09
CA LYS A 11 -12.38 -10.13 -12.72
C LYS A 11 -12.10 -11.18 -13.80
N ASN A 12 -11.11 -10.93 -14.65
CA ASN A 12 -10.74 -11.85 -15.69
C ASN A 12 -10.11 -13.15 -15.17
N LYS A 13 -9.44 -13.10 -14.03
CA LYS A 13 -8.76 -14.27 -13.46
C LYS A 13 -9.64 -15.09 -12.51
N PHE A 14 -10.62 -14.46 -11.89
CA PHE A 14 -11.48 -15.06 -10.88
C PHE A 14 -12.95 -14.67 -11.13
N ASN A 15 -13.61 -15.38 -12.00
CA ASN A 15 -14.97 -15.07 -12.43
C ASN A 15 -16.04 -15.05 -11.32
N ASN A 16 -15.75 -15.69 -10.18
CA ASN A 16 -16.67 -15.80 -9.05
C ASN A 16 -16.36 -14.82 -7.90
N LEU A 17 -15.41 -13.90 -8.08
CA LEU A 17 -15.08 -12.92 -7.06
C LEU A 17 -15.80 -11.60 -7.33
N GLU A 18 -16.61 -11.20 -6.38
CA GLU A 18 -17.15 -9.85 -6.30
C GLU A 18 -16.17 -8.96 -5.55
N PHE A 19 -15.78 -7.87 -6.15
CA PHE A 19 -14.92 -6.89 -5.50
C PHE A 19 -15.17 -5.48 -6.04
N ASP A 20 -15.02 -4.52 -5.14
CA ASP A 20 -15.03 -3.10 -5.41
C ASP A 20 -13.72 -2.46 -5.03
N TYR A 21 -13.47 -1.27 -5.55
CA TYR A 21 -12.31 -0.49 -5.17
C TYR A 21 -12.70 0.93 -4.84
N PHE A 22 -12.03 1.50 -3.85
CA PHE A 22 -12.24 2.86 -3.40
C PHE A 22 -10.92 3.62 -3.39
N ILE A 23 -10.98 4.90 -3.75
CA ILE A 23 -9.87 5.83 -3.52
C ILE A 23 -10.12 6.45 -2.13
N TYR A 24 -9.27 6.09 -1.17
CA TYR A 24 -9.40 6.60 0.18
C TYR A 24 -9.03 8.08 0.24
N GLU A 25 -10.02 8.91 0.52
CA GLU A 25 -9.88 10.31 0.88
C GLU A 25 -10.55 10.51 2.25
N PRO A 26 -9.92 11.21 3.22
CA PRO A 26 -10.53 11.43 4.53
C PRO A 26 -11.91 12.09 4.47
N SER A 27 -12.15 12.95 3.48
CA SER A 27 -13.44 13.61 3.23
C SER A 27 -14.55 12.65 2.78
N LYS A 28 -14.21 11.54 2.13
CA LYS A 28 -15.13 10.53 1.61
C LYS A 28 -15.25 9.28 2.47
N LYS A 29 -14.72 9.34 3.68
CA LYS A 29 -14.69 8.20 4.58
C LYS A 29 -16.07 7.60 4.85
N ASN A 30 -17.07 8.42 5.11
CA ASN A 30 -18.43 7.94 5.40
C ASN A 30 -19.07 7.24 4.20
N GLU A 31 -18.88 7.75 2.99
CA GLU A 31 -19.33 7.12 1.74
C GLU A 31 -18.67 5.74 1.56
N ILE A 32 -17.38 5.62 1.86
CA ILE A 32 -16.64 4.36 1.79
C ILE A 32 -17.19 3.36 2.80
N ILE A 33 -17.44 3.77 4.05
CA ILE A 33 -17.99 2.93 5.10
C ILE A 33 -19.39 2.41 4.70
N GLU A 34 -20.25 3.28 4.18
CA GLU A 34 -21.57 2.90 3.69
C GLU A 34 -21.50 1.87 2.57
N SER A 35 -20.63 2.14 1.59
CA SER A 35 -20.44 1.21 0.48
C SER A 35 -19.93 -0.17 0.94
N ILE A 36 -18.97 -0.20 1.87
CA ILE A 36 -18.46 -1.46 2.45
C ILE A 36 -19.57 -2.23 3.18
N LYS A 37 -20.46 -1.54 3.89
CA LYS A 37 -21.60 -2.16 4.57
C LYS A 37 -22.60 -2.78 3.56
N ASN A 38 -22.92 -2.01 2.53
CA ASN A 38 -23.90 -2.42 1.51
C ASN A 38 -23.40 -3.63 0.69
N ASN A 39 -22.11 -3.68 0.39
CA ASN A 39 -21.50 -4.75 -0.41
C ASN A 39 -21.18 -6.01 0.42
N ASN A 40 -21.44 -6.00 1.72
CA ASN A 40 -21.12 -7.11 2.63
C ASN A 40 -19.70 -7.68 2.47
N SER A 41 -18.74 -6.80 2.18
CA SER A 41 -17.34 -7.15 1.98
C SER A 41 -16.74 -7.76 3.25
N LYS A 42 -16.00 -8.86 3.11
CA LYS A 42 -15.37 -9.56 4.24
C LYS A 42 -13.87 -9.30 4.34
N ILE A 43 -13.24 -8.95 3.23
CA ILE A 43 -11.80 -8.77 3.14
C ILE A 43 -11.53 -7.41 2.51
N ILE A 44 -10.61 -6.65 3.11
CA ILE A 44 -10.12 -5.38 2.57
C ILE A 44 -8.62 -5.47 2.29
N PHE A 45 -8.23 -5.07 1.09
CA PHE A 45 -6.84 -4.86 0.70
C PHE A 45 -6.52 -3.37 0.70
N SER A 46 -5.62 -2.94 1.57
CA SER A 46 -5.20 -1.56 1.68
C SER A 46 -3.84 -1.33 1.01
N THR A 47 -3.78 -0.32 0.14
CA THR A 47 -2.54 0.14 -0.49
C THR A 47 -2.05 1.48 0.09
N LEU A 48 -2.67 1.94 1.17
CA LEU A 48 -2.32 3.20 1.83
C LEU A 48 -0.93 3.13 2.48
N TRP A 49 -0.36 4.31 2.73
CA TRP A 49 0.88 4.44 3.50
C TRP A 49 0.65 4.13 4.97
N MET A 50 1.65 3.60 5.66
CA MET A 50 1.57 3.06 7.03
C MET A 50 0.67 3.88 7.96
N LYS A 51 0.99 5.15 8.21
CA LYS A 51 0.20 5.98 9.13
C LYS A 51 -1.28 6.06 8.76
N ARG A 52 -1.60 6.39 7.51
CA ARG A 52 -2.98 6.46 7.02
C ARG A 52 -3.68 5.11 7.00
N GLN A 53 -2.92 4.05 6.76
CA GLN A 53 -3.45 2.69 6.77
C GLN A 53 -3.86 2.28 8.18
N GLU A 54 -3.04 2.56 9.19
CA GLU A 54 -3.32 2.22 10.58
C GLU A 54 -4.52 3.01 11.14
N GLU A 55 -4.58 4.30 10.86
CA GLU A 55 -5.72 5.14 11.24
C GLU A 55 -7.02 4.67 10.58
N SER A 56 -6.99 4.42 9.27
CA SER A 56 -8.18 4.00 8.52
C SER A 56 -8.67 2.60 8.88
N VAL A 57 -7.77 1.66 9.22
CA VAL A 57 -8.16 0.29 9.56
C VAL A 57 -8.98 0.26 10.85
N ILE A 58 -8.55 0.97 11.88
CA ILE A 58 -9.24 1.01 13.18
C ILE A 58 -10.66 1.54 12.98
N GLU A 59 -10.79 2.68 12.33
CA GLU A 59 -12.07 3.35 12.13
C GLU A 59 -13.05 2.55 11.27
N ILE A 60 -12.56 1.99 10.15
CA ILE A 60 -13.42 1.23 9.23
C ILE A 60 -13.83 -0.12 9.86
N MET A 61 -12.92 -0.81 10.54
CA MET A 61 -13.26 -2.07 11.19
C MET A 61 -14.23 -1.90 12.36
N GLN A 62 -14.14 -0.81 13.09
CA GLN A 62 -15.12 -0.47 14.14
C GLN A 62 -16.51 -0.17 13.56
N ALA A 63 -16.55 0.50 12.42
CA ALA A 63 -17.80 0.87 11.77
C ALA A 63 -18.43 -0.29 10.97
N CYS A 64 -17.65 -1.27 10.50
CA CYS A 64 -18.07 -2.34 9.60
C CYS A 64 -17.76 -3.71 10.19
N GLN A 65 -18.68 -4.27 10.98
CA GLN A 65 -18.51 -5.57 11.65
C GLN A 65 -18.48 -6.78 10.69
N ASN A 66 -18.90 -6.58 9.44
CA ASN A 66 -18.84 -7.59 8.38
C ASN A 66 -17.42 -7.88 7.91
N ILE A 67 -16.47 -6.94 8.09
CA ILE A 67 -15.07 -7.13 7.71
C ILE A 67 -14.41 -8.10 8.69
N LYS A 68 -13.80 -9.15 8.15
CA LYS A 68 -13.09 -10.17 8.94
C LYS A 68 -11.58 -10.07 8.79
N ILE A 69 -11.10 -9.58 7.66
CA ILE A 69 -9.67 -9.52 7.34
C ILE A 69 -9.33 -8.17 6.72
N TRP A 70 -8.28 -7.55 7.24
CA TRP A 70 -7.66 -6.38 6.65
C TRP A 70 -6.20 -6.69 6.29
N LEU A 71 -5.83 -6.50 5.04
CA LEU A 71 -4.49 -6.77 4.54
C LEU A 71 -3.85 -5.50 3.98
N GLY A 72 -2.79 -5.05 4.64
CA GLY A 72 -1.94 -3.97 4.14
C GLY A 72 -0.95 -4.51 3.11
N ILE A 73 -1.21 -4.29 1.83
CA ILE A 73 -0.40 -4.82 0.73
C ILE A 73 0.56 -3.80 0.13
N GLY A 74 0.38 -2.50 0.45
CA GLY A 74 1.27 -1.43 0.03
C GLY A 74 1.62 -1.49 -1.47
N SER A 75 2.89 -1.31 -1.80
CA SER A 75 3.38 -1.35 -3.19
C SER A 75 3.44 -2.75 -3.81
N SER A 76 3.11 -3.82 -3.08
CA SER A 76 3.04 -5.17 -3.65
C SER A 76 1.98 -5.28 -4.73
N PHE A 77 0.97 -4.45 -4.63
CA PHE A 77 -0.09 -4.29 -5.61
C PHE A 77 0.44 -3.87 -7.00
N ASP A 78 1.37 -2.91 -7.04
CA ASP A 78 1.95 -2.40 -8.28
C ASP A 78 2.75 -3.48 -9.05
N TYR A 79 3.31 -4.45 -8.32
CA TYR A 79 4.00 -5.60 -8.94
C TYR A 79 3.02 -6.61 -9.51
N PHE A 80 1.89 -6.81 -8.87
CA PHE A 80 0.89 -7.75 -9.33
C PHE A 80 0.26 -7.32 -10.66
N ILE A 81 0.02 -6.02 -10.82
CA ILE A 81 -0.57 -5.46 -12.05
C ILE A 81 0.49 -5.11 -13.12
N TRP A 82 1.74 -5.51 -12.92
CA TRP A 82 2.86 -5.21 -13.83
C TRP A 82 3.12 -3.70 -14.06
N PHE A 83 2.51 -2.86 -13.24
CA PHE A 83 2.76 -1.42 -13.28
C PHE A 83 4.22 -1.10 -12.93
N GLN A 84 4.84 -1.95 -12.12
CA GLN A 84 6.24 -1.86 -11.77
C GLN A 84 6.97 -3.17 -12.05
N LYS A 85 8.05 -3.11 -12.84
CA LYS A 85 8.91 -4.26 -13.08
C LYS A 85 9.71 -4.59 -11.80
N ARG A 86 9.76 -5.85 -11.43
CA ARG A 86 10.66 -6.33 -10.39
C ARG A 86 12.12 -6.16 -10.81
N ALA A 87 12.97 -5.91 -9.84
CA ALA A 87 14.41 -5.87 -10.08
C ALA A 87 14.91 -7.19 -10.71
N PRO A 88 15.86 -7.14 -11.65
CA PRO A 88 16.49 -8.33 -12.21
C PRO A 88 17.03 -9.25 -11.12
N LYS A 89 17.14 -10.56 -11.43
CA LYS A 89 17.57 -11.57 -10.46
C LYS A 89 18.91 -11.25 -9.78
N ILE A 90 19.84 -10.65 -10.52
CA ILE A 90 21.17 -10.23 -10.03
C ILE A 90 21.04 -9.21 -8.90
N TRP A 91 20.25 -8.16 -9.08
CA TRP A 91 20.03 -7.11 -8.06
C TRP A 91 19.38 -7.65 -6.80
N ARG A 92 18.48 -8.64 -6.94
CA ARG A 92 17.84 -9.34 -5.81
C ARG A 92 18.82 -10.24 -5.07
N LYS A 93 19.68 -10.96 -5.80
CA LYS A 93 20.70 -11.86 -5.23
C LYS A 93 21.78 -11.08 -4.45
N LEU A 94 22.10 -9.88 -4.90
CA LEU A 94 23.06 -8.98 -4.24
C LEU A 94 22.43 -8.13 -3.11
N TRP A 95 21.16 -8.33 -2.78
CA TRP A 95 20.42 -7.55 -1.76
C TRP A 95 20.33 -6.04 -2.04
N VAL A 96 20.61 -5.61 -3.26
CA VAL A 96 20.56 -4.21 -3.70
C VAL A 96 19.30 -3.86 -4.51
N GLU A 97 18.22 -4.62 -4.33
CA GLU A 97 16.92 -4.33 -4.96
C GLU A 97 16.42 -2.93 -4.63
N TRP A 98 16.69 -2.44 -3.41
CA TRP A 98 16.34 -1.09 -2.99
C TRP A 98 16.99 0.00 -3.87
N LEU A 99 18.23 -0.22 -4.32
CA LEU A 99 18.95 0.69 -5.21
C LEU A 99 18.34 0.68 -6.61
N TYR A 100 18.00 -0.49 -7.14
CA TYR A 100 17.28 -0.61 -8.41
C TYR A 100 15.95 0.16 -8.35
N ARG A 101 15.19 0.01 -7.26
CA ARG A 101 13.95 0.77 -7.04
C ARG A 101 14.19 2.27 -6.94
N LEU A 102 15.29 2.70 -6.35
CA LEU A 102 15.64 4.11 -6.25
C LEU A 102 15.91 4.71 -7.64
N LEU A 103 16.58 3.96 -8.51
CA LEU A 103 16.95 4.41 -9.85
C LEU A 103 15.76 4.41 -10.84
N THR A 104 14.86 3.45 -10.73
CA THR A 104 13.76 3.24 -11.70
C THR A 104 12.45 3.90 -11.31
N TRP A 105 12.31 4.38 -10.07
CA TRP A 105 11.04 4.96 -9.60
C TRP A 105 10.83 6.40 -10.09
N PRO A 106 9.60 6.77 -10.49
CA PRO A 106 9.31 8.13 -10.97
C PRO A 106 9.47 9.22 -9.91
N ARG A 107 9.33 8.89 -8.61
CA ARG A 107 9.50 9.84 -7.49
C ARG A 107 10.82 9.63 -6.74
N LYS A 108 11.92 9.72 -7.45
CA LYS A 108 13.28 9.50 -6.91
C LYS A 108 13.62 10.42 -5.73
N ILE A 109 13.27 11.69 -5.83
CA ILE A 109 13.59 12.72 -4.83
C ILE A 109 12.94 12.43 -3.48
N ASP A 110 11.66 12.05 -3.46
CA ASP A 110 10.94 11.76 -2.21
C ASP A 110 11.49 10.51 -1.51
N ARG A 111 11.99 9.55 -2.28
CA ARG A 111 12.66 8.38 -1.73
C ARG A 111 14.04 8.70 -1.18
N LEU A 112 14.80 9.52 -1.89
CA LEU A 112 16.11 9.95 -1.45
C LEU A 112 16.02 10.71 -0.12
N LYS A 113 15.06 11.64 0.01
CA LYS A 113 14.79 12.36 1.26
C LYS A 113 14.43 11.41 2.41
N ARG A 114 13.60 10.40 2.16
CA ARG A 114 13.24 9.40 3.19
C ARG A 114 14.43 8.53 3.60
N LEU A 115 15.24 8.11 2.64
CA LEU A 115 16.45 7.34 2.90
C LEU A 115 17.47 8.16 3.71
N TYR A 116 17.65 9.43 3.34
CA TYR A 116 18.48 10.37 4.08
C TYR A 116 17.99 10.50 5.53
N ASN A 117 16.70 10.75 5.74
CA ASN A 117 16.14 10.87 7.07
C ASN A 117 16.27 9.57 7.87
N ALA A 118 16.05 8.41 7.25
CA ALA A 118 16.16 7.12 7.93
C ALA A 118 17.61 6.79 8.33
N ILE A 119 18.59 7.12 7.52
CA ILE A 119 20.00 6.79 7.79
C ILE A 119 20.66 7.86 8.64
N PHE A 120 20.62 9.11 8.20
CA PHE A 120 21.42 10.17 8.84
C PHE A 120 20.70 10.83 10.01
N VAL A 121 19.44 11.21 9.84
CA VAL A 121 18.70 11.91 10.89
C VAL A 121 18.41 10.95 12.05
N PHE A 122 18.00 9.72 11.78
CA PHE A 122 17.74 8.72 12.81
C PHE A 122 19.01 8.37 13.59
N ILE A 123 20.13 8.10 12.91
CA ILE A 123 21.42 7.79 13.58
C ILE A 123 21.88 8.98 14.42
N PHE A 124 21.76 10.20 13.89
CA PHE A 124 22.10 11.40 14.65
C PHE A 124 21.25 11.53 15.92
N TYR A 125 19.94 11.28 15.81
CA TYR A 125 19.05 11.28 16.99
C TYR A 125 19.44 10.20 18.00
N VAL A 126 19.71 8.98 17.57
CA VAL A 126 20.12 7.87 18.44
C VAL A 126 21.42 8.22 19.18
N ILE A 127 22.41 8.77 18.49
CA ILE A 127 23.69 9.18 19.13
C ILE A 127 23.48 10.33 20.13
N LYS A 128 22.69 11.34 19.73
CA LYS A 128 22.45 12.54 20.57
C LYS A 128 21.65 12.23 21.86
N TYR A 129 20.72 11.29 21.80
CA TYR A 129 19.83 10.96 22.91
C TYR A 129 20.13 9.61 23.57
N LYS A 130 21.24 8.96 23.21
CA LYS A 130 21.74 7.79 23.91
C LYS A 130 22.33 8.25 25.25
N LYS A 131 21.50 8.27 26.29
CA LYS A 131 21.92 8.36 27.70
C LYS A 131 22.27 6.96 28.23
#